data_0fd04791814ce738de62ab9fab32812b
#
_entry.id   0fd04791814ce738de62ab9fab32812b
#
_cell.length_a   1.000
_cell.length_b   1.000
_cell.length_c   1.000
_cell.angle_alpha   90.00
_cell.angle_beta   90.00
_cell.angle_gamma   90.00
#
_symmetry.space_group_name_H-M   'P 1'
#
loop_
_entity.id
_entity.type
_entity.pdbx_description
1 polymer ?
#
loop_
_entity_poly.entity_id
_entity_poly.type
_entity_poly.pdbx_seq_one_letter_code
_entity_poly.pdbx_strand_id
1 'polypeptide(L)'
;MQINGKEIFKKGTLMCRLSRMASLEYQDKYIVYPTINKYEDPSKMAELLYTECRNALLEQFEFCFLPYERDALRVLVELIDKNFNDRSLLEADDYEYLVHHNPSWIEVRELALKTLYTFGYDLEDFDYD
;
A
#
# COMPACT_ATOMS: atom_id res chain seq x y z
N MET A 1 -20.97 -5.50 -21.92
CA MET A 1 -20.67 -4.63 -20.78
C MET A 1 -19.16 -4.38 -20.71
N GLN A 2 -18.79 -3.14 -20.64
CA GLN A 2 -17.38 -2.78 -20.64
C GLN A 2 -16.95 -2.48 -19.19
N ILE A 3 -15.97 -3.23 -18.71
CA ILE A 3 -15.38 -2.98 -17.39
C ILE A 3 -14.20 -2.03 -17.62
N ASN A 4 -14.23 -0.86 -17.00
CA ASN A 4 -13.14 0.09 -17.12
C ASN A 4 -12.00 -0.28 -16.14
N GLY A 5 -10.78 0.14 -16.47
CA GLY A 5 -9.61 -0.16 -15.65
C GLY A 5 -9.70 0.40 -14.24
N LYS A 6 -10.39 1.53 -14.07
CA LYS A 6 -10.59 2.16 -12.77
C LYS A 6 -11.36 1.23 -11.83
N GLU A 7 -12.42 0.59 -12.30
CA GLU A 7 -13.19 -0.36 -11.52
C GLU A 7 -12.33 -1.56 -11.10
N ILE A 8 -11.52 -2.08 -12.03
CA ILE A 8 -10.64 -3.20 -11.76
C ILE A 8 -9.64 -2.82 -10.66
N PHE A 9 -8.95 -1.69 -10.80
CA PHE A 9 -7.94 -1.27 -9.82
C PHE A 9 -8.57 -0.91 -8.48
N LYS A 10 -9.73 -0.25 -8.45
CA LYS A 10 -10.40 0.13 -7.20
C LYS A 10 -10.87 -1.06 -6.39
N LYS A 11 -11.37 -2.12 -7.05
CA LYS A 11 -11.92 -3.30 -6.38
C LYS A 11 -10.96 -4.46 -6.32
N GLY A 12 -9.81 -4.33 -6.96
CA GLY A 12 -8.86 -5.41 -7.11
C GLY A 12 -7.60 -5.20 -6.29
N THR A 13 -6.49 -5.57 -6.91
CA THR A 13 -5.21 -5.70 -6.26
C THR A 13 -4.68 -4.38 -5.68
N LEU A 14 -4.86 -3.27 -6.40
CA LEU A 14 -4.33 -1.98 -5.94
C LEU A 14 -4.95 -1.56 -4.62
N MET A 15 -6.28 -1.60 -4.50
CA MET A 15 -6.95 -1.21 -3.25
C MET A 15 -6.64 -2.16 -2.12
N CYS A 16 -6.54 -3.45 -2.41
CA CYS A 16 -6.14 -4.45 -1.42
C CYS A 16 -4.73 -4.17 -0.89
N ARG A 17 -3.75 -3.94 -1.78
CA ARG A 17 -2.38 -3.61 -1.40
C ARG A 17 -2.30 -2.33 -0.60
N LEU A 18 -3.06 -1.32 -1.04
CA LEU A 18 -3.08 -0.02 -0.40
C LEU A 18 -3.64 -0.10 1.02
N SER A 19 -4.74 -0.86 1.21
CA SER A 19 -5.35 -1.04 2.52
C SER A 19 -4.42 -1.74 3.50
N ARG A 20 -3.66 -2.73 3.04
CA ARG A 20 -2.70 -3.45 3.87
C ARG A 20 -1.56 -2.54 4.34
N MET A 21 -1.05 -1.70 3.44
CA MET A 21 -0.01 -0.74 3.82
C MET A 21 -0.55 0.34 4.75
N ALA A 22 -1.83 0.68 4.63
CA ALA A 22 -2.48 1.71 5.45
C ALA A 22 -2.90 1.21 6.84
N SER A 23 -2.94 -0.09 7.07
CA SER A 23 -3.54 -0.68 8.27
C SER A 23 -2.50 -1.13 9.30
N LEU A 24 -2.44 -0.44 10.43
CA LEU A 24 -1.63 -0.88 11.57
C LEU A 24 -2.13 -2.21 12.10
N GLU A 25 -3.44 -2.40 12.17
CA GLU A 25 -4.04 -3.66 12.63
C GLU A 25 -3.59 -4.85 11.78
N TYR A 26 -3.60 -4.70 10.45
CA TYR A 26 -3.11 -5.72 9.55
C TYR A 26 -1.63 -6.02 9.78
N GLN A 27 -0.82 -4.98 9.93
CA GLN A 27 0.62 -5.12 10.12
C GLN A 27 0.96 -5.77 11.46
N ASP A 28 0.24 -5.45 12.52
CA ASP A 28 0.41 -6.15 13.80
C ASP A 28 0.09 -7.64 13.67
N LYS A 29 -1.01 -7.95 13.00
CA LYS A 29 -1.50 -9.32 12.91
C LYS A 29 -0.62 -10.22 12.04
N TYR A 30 -0.08 -9.68 10.95
CA TYR A 30 0.61 -10.50 9.95
C TYR A 30 2.11 -10.26 9.85
N ILE A 31 2.63 -9.16 10.38
CA ILE A 31 4.07 -8.87 10.36
C ILE A 31 4.66 -9.00 11.76
N VAL A 32 4.08 -8.33 12.75
CA VAL A 32 4.62 -8.29 14.12
C VAL A 32 4.31 -9.58 14.86
N TYR A 33 3.09 -10.07 14.77
CA TYR A 33 2.64 -11.29 15.47
C TYR A 33 2.10 -12.33 14.48
N PRO A 34 2.93 -12.78 13.52
CA PRO A 34 2.48 -13.71 12.51
C PRO A 34 2.27 -15.12 13.07
N THR A 35 1.46 -15.90 12.35
CA THR A 35 1.33 -17.32 12.60
C THR A 35 1.92 -18.09 11.43
N ILE A 36 2.07 -19.42 11.59
CA ILE A 36 2.66 -20.29 10.58
C ILE A 36 1.89 -20.22 9.24
N ASN A 37 0.57 -20.01 9.30
CA ASN A 37 -0.30 -19.99 8.14
C ASN A 37 -0.65 -18.57 7.66
N LYS A 38 -0.34 -17.55 8.47
CA LYS A 38 -0.71 -16.16 8.17
C LYS A 38 0.45 -15.24 8.55
N TYR A 39 1.21 -14.87 7.55
CA TYR A 39 2.33 -13.94 7.70
C TYR A 39 2.46 -13.07 6.47
N GLU A 40 3.09 -11.92 6.62
CA GLU A 40 3.37 -10.99 5.54
C GLU A 40 4.83 -10.57 5.62
N ASP A 41 5.52 -10.60 4.48
CA ASP A 41 6.87 -10.07 4.36
C ASP A 41 6.76 -8.56 4.07
N PRO A 42 7.27 -7.69 4.94
CA PRO A 42 7.15 -6.24 4.72
C PRO A 42 7.82 -5.76 3.44
N SER A 43 8.94 -6.35 3.06
CA SER A 43 9.63 -6.00 1.81
C SER A 43 8.75 -6.32 0.60
N LYS A 44 8.17 -7.51 0.60
CA LYS A 44 7.28 -7.96 -0.47
C LYS A 44 6.03 -7.11 -0.55
N MET A 45 5.45 -6.79 0.59
CA MET A 45 4.25 -5.96 0.67
C MET A 45 4.49 -4.58 0.07
N ALA A 46 5.61 -3.94 0.41
CA ALA A 46 5.97 -2.64 -0.13
C ALA A 46 6.25 -2.71 -1.62
N GLU A 47 6.96 -3.74 -2.08
CA GLU A 47 7.27 -3.93 -3.50
C GLU A 47 6.01 -4.11 -4.34
N LEU A 48 5.07 -4.92 -3.86
CA LEU A 48 3.82 -5.16 -4.58
C LEU A 48 2.97 -3.90 -4.67
N LEU A 49 2.89 -3.12 -3.60
CA LEU A 49 2.17 -1.84 -3.63
C LEU A 49 2.81 -0.88 -4.62
N TYR A 50 4.13 -0.76 -4.58
CA TYR A 50 4.89 0.11 -5.49
C TYR A 50 4.62 -0.26 -6.95
N THR A 51 4.69 -1.54 -7.27
CA THR A 51 4.46 -2.04 -8.62
C THR A 51 3.02 -1.74 -9.08
N GLU A 52 2.03 -1.98 -8.23
CA GLU A 52 0.63 -1.71 -8.56
C GLU A 52 0.39 -0.22 -8.80
N CYS A 53 0.98 0.64 -7.98
CA CYS A 53 0.86 2.09 -8.16
C CYS A 53 1.49 2.56 -9.47
N ARG A 54 2.68 2.05 -9.79
CA ARG A 54 3.36 2.40 -11.03
C ARG A 54 2.58 1.92 -12.25
N ASN A 55 2.03 0.73 -12.20
CA ASN A 55 1.20 0.20 -13.29
C ASN A 55 -0.04 1.06 -13.50
N ALA A 56 -0.67 1.50 -12.41
CA ALA A 56 -1.85 2.36 -12.48
C ALA A 56 -1.54 3.72 -13.12
N LEU A 57 -0.30 4.18 -13.04
CA LEU A 57 0.13 5.46 -13.61
C LEU A 57 0.59 5.36 -15.07
N LEU A 58 0.58 4.17 -15.67
CA LEU A 58 0.93 4.01 -17.08
C LEU A 58 -0.07 4.77 -17.95
N GLU A 59 0.42 5.30 -19.07
CA GLU A 59 -0.37 6.11 -20.01
C GLU A 59 -1.63 5.39 -20.47
N GLN A 60 -1.55 4.08 -20.69
CA GLN A 60 -2.69 3.27 -21.13
C GLN A 60 -3.85 3.25 -20.15
N PHE A 61 -3.61 3.60 -18.88
CA PHE A 61 -4.63 3.63 -17.84
C PHE A 61 -5.02 5.05 -17.44
N GLU A 62 -4.58 6.07 -18.21
CA GLU A 62 -4.85 7.47 -17.89
C GLU A 62 -6.33 7.76 -17.70
N PHE A 63 -7.18 7.16 -18.52
CA PHE A 63 -8.63 7.38 -18.48
C PHE A 63 -9.34 6.63 -17.35
N CYS A 64 -8.62 5.76 -16.64
CA CYS A 64 -9.20 4.94 -15.58
C CYS A 64 -9.24 5.65 -14.24
N PHE A 65 -8.52 6.77 -14.11
CA PHE A 65 -8.37 7.49 -12.85
C PHE A 65 -8.63 8.98 -13.04
N LEU A 66 -9.21 9.58 -12.01
CA LEU A 66 -9.37 11.05 -11.98
C LEU A 66 -7.98 11.69 -11.72
N PRO A 67 -7.79 12.95 -12.19
CA PRO A 67 -6.49 13.61 -12.01
C PRO A 67 -5.99 13.62 -10.56
N TYR A 68 -6.87 13.89 -9.58
CA TYR A 68 -6.44 13.91 -8.18
C TYR A 68 -6.11 12.51 -7.65
N GLU A 69 -6.70 11.47 -8.20
CA GLU A 69 -6.34 10.08 -7.86
C GLU A 69 -4.95 9.76 -8.37
N ARG A 70 -4.64 10.15 -9.59
CA ARG A 70 -3.32 9.94 -10.19
C ARG A 70 -2.25 10.73 -9.43
N ASP A 71 -2.55 11.96 -9.04
CA ASP A 71 -1.62 12.76 -8.26
C ASP A 71 -1.32 12.11 -6.91
N ALA A 72 -2.33 11.56 -6.24
CA ALA A 72 -2.14 10.85 -4.97
C ALA A 72 -1.23 9.63 -5.14
N LEU A 73 -1.41 8.87 -6.23
CA LEU A 73 -0.56 7.71 -6.51
C LEU A 73 0.88 8.13 -6.81
N ARG A 74 1.10 9.24 -7.52
CA ARG A 74 2.44 9.75 -7.79
C ARG A 74 3.16 10.14 -6.51
N VAL A 75 2.46 10.84 -5.62
CA VAL A 75 3.03 11.27 -4.34
C VAL A 75 3.42 10.04 -3.51
N LEU A 76 2.57 9.02 -3.49
CA LEU A 76 2.86 7.78 -2.77
C LEU A 76 4.07 7.05 -3.35
N VAL A 77 4.15 6.92 -4.67
CA VAL A 77 5.30 6.30 -5.35
C VAL A 77 6.60 7.03 -5.01
N GLU A 78 6.58 8.36 -5.05
CA GLU A 78 7.75 9.17 -4.72
C GLU A 78 8.19 8.95 -3.27
N LEU A 79 7.25 8.87 -2.34
CA LEU A 79 7.56 8.64 -0.94
C LEU A 79 8.12 7.25 -0.71
N ILE A 80 7.57 6.22 -1.35
CA ILE A 80 8.08 4.85 -1.27
C ILE A 80 9.51 4.80 -1.80
N ASP A 81 9.79 5.44 -2.95
CA ASP A 81 11.13 5.52 -3.50
C ASP A 81 12.11 6.17 -2.53
N LYS A 82 11.70 7.25 -1.90
CA LYS A 82 12.53 7.98 -0.96
C LYS A 82 12.81 7.19 0.32
N ASN A 83 11.76 6.60 0.90
CA ASN A 83 11.84 5.99 2.23
C ASN A 83 12.35 4.56 2.19
N PHE A 84 12.10 3.81 1.12
CA PHE A 84 12.45 2.40 1.01
C PHE A 84 13.58 2.14 0.02
N ASN A 85 14.28 3.20 -0.39
CA ASN A 85 15.45 3.09 -1.25
C ASN A 85 16.56 2.26 -0.58
N ASP A 86 16.72 2.41 0.73
CA ASP A 86 17.62 1.59 1.52
C ASP A 86 16.86 0.35 2.01
N ARG A 87 17.07 -0.76 1.33
CA ARG A 87 16.38 -2.02 1.64
C ARG A 87 16.74 -2.58 3.01
N SER A 88 17.84 -2.14 3.62
CA SER A 88 18.21 -2.61 4.96
C SER A 88 17.12 -2.31 5.98
N LEU A 89 16.35 -1.26 5.76
CA LEU A 89 15.20 -0.92 6.59
C LEU A 89 14.15 -2.03 6.59
N LEU A 90 13.88 -2.62 5.41
CA LEU A 90 12.87 -3.65 5.23
C LEU A 90 13.38 -5.05 5.57
N GLU A 91 14.68 -5.21 5.67
CA GLU A 91 15.34 -6.47 6.00
C GLU A 91 15.65 -6.58 7.49
N ALA A 92 15.22 -5.60 8.27
CA ALA A 92 15.45 -5.58 9.71
C ALA A 92 14.76 -6.76 10.41
N ASP A 93 15.44 -7.36 11.38
CA ASP A 93 14.89 -8.49 12.14
C ASP A 93 13.82 -8.06 13.15
N ASP A 94 13.80 -6.79 13.51
CA ASP A 94 12.87 -6.26 14.51
C ASP A 94 11.65 -5.64 13.84
N TYR A 95 10.66 -6.47 13.57
CA TYR A 95 9.43 -6.03 12.90
C TYR A 95 8.55 -5.19 13.81
N GLU A 96 8.61 -5.37 15.12
CA GLU A 96 7.90 -4.50 16.04
C GLU A 96 8.41 -3.08 15.93
N TYR A 97 9.72 -2.89 15.92
CA TYR A 97 10.31 -1.58 15.72
C TYR A 97 9.93 -1.01 14.35
N LEU A 98 10.04 -1.82 13.29
CA LEU A 98 9.70 -1.39 11.94
C LEU A 98 8.28 -0.83 11.87
N VAL A 99 7.32 -1.58 12.36
CA VAL A 99 5.89 -1.23 12.22
C VAL A 99 5.49 -0.10 13.17
N HIS A 100 5.98 -0.10 14.40
CA HIS A 100 5.52 0.83 15.43
C HIS A 100 6.39 2.06 15.63
N HIS A 101 7.67 2.00 15.27
CA HIS A 101 8.62 3.05 15.64
C HIS A 101 9.45 3.61 14.49
N ASN A 102 9.58 2.88 13.38
CA ASN A 102 10.39 3.37 12.27
C ASN A 102 9.66 4.50 11.55
N PRO A 103 10.22 5.75 11.57
CA PRO A 103 9.52 6.91 11.01
C PRO A 103 9.29 6.79 9.49
N SER A 104 10.20 6.14 8.77
CA SER A 104 10.02 5.98 7.31
C SER A 104 8.86 5.06 6.98
N TRP A 105 8.70 3.97 7.74
CA TRP A 105 7.57 3.06 7.57
C TRP A 105 6.25 3.73 7.95
N ILE A 106 6.23 4.40 9.10
CA ILE A 106 5.03 5.08 9.61
C ILE A 106 4.56 6.15 8.62
N GLU A 107 5.48 6.91 8.05
CA GLU A 107 5.15 7.95 7.07
C GLU A 107 4.47 7.36 5.84
N VAL A 108 4.98 6.25 5.32
CA VAL A 108 4.37 5.57 4.17
C VAL A 108 2.99 5.02 4.55
N ARG A 109 2.85 4.44 5.74
CA ARG A 109 1.55 3.95 6.22
C ARG A 109 0.51 5.06 6.29
N GLU A 110 0.88 6.20 6.85
CA GLU A 110 -0.04 7.34 6.97
C GLU A 110 -0.43 7.90 5.60
N LEU A 111 0.51 8.00 4.68
CA LEU A 111 0.22 8.47 3.34
C LEU A 111 -0.64 7.46 2.57
N ALA A 112 -0.39 6.17 2.77
CA ALA A 112 -1.22 5.11 2.17
C ALA A 112 -2.68 5.23 2.63
N LEU A 113 -2.90 5.51 3.91
CA LEU A 113 -4.24 5.71 4.44
C LEU A 113 -4.91 6.94 3.81
N LYS A 114 -4.19 8.03 3.71
CA LYS A 114 -4.68 9.25 3.07
C LYS A 114 -5.03 9.00 1.60
N THR A 115 -4.20 8.24 0.91
CA THR A 115 -4.43 7.86 -0.48
C THR A 115 -5.68 7.00 -0.61
N LEU A 116 -5.87 6.07 0.32
CA LEU A 116 -7.05 5.21 0.34
C LEU A 116 -8.34 6.07 0.47
N TYR A 117 -8.32 7.06 1.35
CA TYR A 117 -9.44 7.99 1.49
C TYR A 117 -9.68 8.79 0.20
N THR A 118 -8.62 9.16 -0.51
CA THR A 118 -8.74 9.86 -1.80
C THR A 118 -9.52 9.04 -2.82
N PHE A 119 -9.41 7.73 -2.77
CA PHE A 119 -10.17 6.82 -3.63
C PHE A 119 -11.58 6.54 -3.10
N GLY A 120 -11.95 7.10 -1.96
CA GLY A 120 -13.28 6.94 -1.39
C GLY A 120 -13.46 5.71 -0.52
N TYR A 121 -12.37 5.11 -0.07
CA TYR A 121 -12.42 3.93 0.81
C TYR A 121 -11.90 4.26 2.20
N ASP A 122 -12.32 3.43 3.16
CA ASP A 122 -11.84 3.45 4.54
C ASP A 122 -11.30 2.05 4.85
N LEU A 123 -10.55 1.92 5.93
CA LEU A 123 -10.03 0.62 6.38
C LEU A 123 -11.16 -0.35 6.71
N GLU A 124 -12.31 0.15 7.16
CA GLU A 124 -13.49 -0.66 7.46
C GLU A 124 -14.06 -1.37 6.24
N ASP A 125 -13.72 -0.90 5.04
CA ASP A 125 -14.19 -1.52 3.79
C ASP A 125 -13.46 -2.81 3.46
N PHE A 126 -12.44 -3.18 4.24
CA PHE A 126 -11.59 -4.34 3.97
C PHE A 126 -11.60 -5.31 5.14
N ASP A 127 -11.64 -6.59 4.81
CA ASP A 127 -11.63 -7.68 5.79
C ASP A 127 -10.33 -8.47 5.63
N TYR A 128 -9.61 -8.66 6.73
CA TYR A 128 -8.30 -9.33 6.74
C TYR A 128 -8.33 -10.71 7.40
N ASP A 129 -9.49 -11.23 7.63
CA ASP A 129 -9.60 -12.59 8.18
C ASP A 129 -9.33 -13.68 7.12
#